data_ee8becd5e7bd7d5cf13e9064c21dc2eb
#
_entry.id   ee8becd5e7bd7d5cf13e9064c21dc2eb
#
_cell.length_a   1.000
_cell.length_b   1.000
_cell.length_c   1.000
_cell.angle_alpha   90.00
_cell.angle_beta   90.00
_cell.angle_gamma   90.00
#
_symmetry.space_group_name_H-M   'P 1'
#
loop_
_entity.id
_entity.type
_entity.pdbx_description
1 polymer ?
#
loop_
_entity_poly.entity_id
_entity_poly.type
_entity_poly.pdbx_seq_one_letter_code
_entity_poly.pdbx_strand_id
1 'polypeptide(L)'
;MDIIQQGTSLILKGRRLSELDLFVCRMLDILTSYTPYVIVSGYVAILFGRTRSTEDVDLLIPVCDVSSFLLLHDRFIEQGYEFLNAEDGRGLYSILSSGSGIRLCEKDKFIPNIEIKFIRNESDAYSFKNRISLMTNDRTFWIGPLEMQIAYKFWLGSGKDIEDAIYIHEISRDFIDEDLLREFCSSFGVHL
;
A
#
# COMPACT_ATOMS: atom_id res chain seq x y z
N MET A 1 18.08 -11.76 -3.44
CA MET A 1 16.62 -11.94 -3.53
C MET A 1 16.30 -12.07 -5.01
N ASP A 2 15.65 -13.16 -5.40
CA ASP A 2 15.28 -13.38 -6.80
C ASP A 2 13.79 -13.07 -6.96
N ILE A 3 13.43 -12.42 -8.06
CA ILE A 3 12.05 -12.13 -8.43
C ILE A 3 11.66 -13.07 -9.57
N ILE A 4 10.53 -13.75 -9.41
CA ILE A 4 9.98 -14.64 -10.44
C ILE A 4 8.56 -14.19 -10.75
N GLN A 5 8.25 -14.01 -12.03
CA GLN A 5 6.90 -13.76 -12.48
C GLN A 5 6.18 -15.07 -12.79
N GLN A 6 4.95 -15.19 -12.29
CA GLN A 6 4.05 -16.29 -12.59
C GLN A 6 2.64 -15.75 -12.86
N GLY A 7 2.32 -15.55 -14.13
CA GLY A 7 1.10 -14.85 -14.54
C GLY A 7 1.11 -13.41 -14.04
N THR A 8 0.08 -12.99 -13.28
CA THR A 8 -0.01 -11.66 -12.65
C THR A 8 0.61 -11.61 -11.25
N SER A 9 1.27 -12.68 -10.82
CA SER A 9 1.90 -12.77 -9.50
C SER A 9 3.41 -12.60 -9.61
N LEU A 10 4.00 -11.89 -8.64
CA LEU A 10 5.44 -11.81 -8.45
C LEU A 10 5.82 -12.59 -7.18
N ILE A 11 6.87 -13.40 -7.27
CA ILE A 11 7.36 -14.23 -6.17
C ILE A 11 8.75 -13.74 -5.78
N LEU A 12 8.91 -13.31 -4.53
CA LEU A 12 10.18 -12.89 -3.95
C LEU A 12 10.85 -14.04 -3.22
N LYS A 13 11.76 -14.75 -3.90
CA LYS A 13 12.52 -15.86 -3.29
C LYS A 13 13.62 -15.33 -2.37
N GLY A 14 13.72 -15.93 -1.18
CA GLY A 14 14.75 -15.59 -0.20
C GLY A 14 14.48 -14.30 0.59
N ARG A 15 13.31 -13.65 0.41
CA ARG A 15 12.92 -12.52 1.24
C ARG A 15 12.52 -13.02 2.64
N ARG A 16 13.16 -12.47 3.65
CA ARG A 16 12.76 -12.64 5.05
C ARG A 16 11.90 -11.46 5.47
N LEU A 17 10.84 -11.75 6.21
CA LEU A 17 9.96 -10.70 6.76
C LEU A 17 10.71 -9.94 7.85
N SER A 18 10.71 -8.62 7.76
CA SER A 18 11.19 -7.70 8.78
C SER A 18 10.13 -7.49 9.88
N GLU A 19 10.48 -6.82 10.97
CA GLU A 19 9.52 -6.43 12.02
C GLU A 19 8.40 -5.56 11.46
N LEU A 20 8.71 -4.67 10.50
CA LEU A 20 7.70 -3.89 9.80
C LEU A 20 6.76 -4.80 8.99
N ASP A 21 7.30 -5.78 8.25
CA ASP A 21 6.47 -6.72 7.50
C ASP A 21 5.56 -7.54 8.42
N LEU A 22 6.06 -7.96 9.58
CA LEU A 22 5.28 -8.70 10.58
C LEU A 22 4.15 -7.83 11.17
N PHE A 23 4.43 -6.55 11.44
CA PHE A 23 3.40 -5.59 11.85
C PHE A 23 2.32 -5.46 10.77
N VAL A 24 2.71 -5.22 9.52
CA VAL A 24 1.78 -5.12 8.38
C VAL A 24 0.96 -6.40 8.23
N CYS A 25 1.58 -7.58 8.33
CA CYS A 25 0.87 -8.86 8.25
C CYS A 25 -0.23 -8.99 9.29
N ARG A 26 0.06 -8.66 10.58
CA ARG A 26 -0.95 -8.70 11.65
C ARG A 26 -2.15 -7.80 11.37
N MET A 27 -1.89 -6.59 10.84
CA MET A 27 -2.94 -5.64 10.47
C MET A 27 -3.78 -6.15 9.30
N LEU A 28 -3.12 -6.70 8.28
CA LEU A 28 -3.78 -7.26 7.10
C LEU A 28 -4.60 -8.51 7.42
N ASP A 29 -4.19 -9.34 8.37
CA ASP A 29 -4.96 -10.51 8.83
C ASP A 29 -6.32 -10.10 9.42
N ILE A 30 -6.41 -8.91 10.05
CA ILE A 30 -7.68 -8.35 10.51
C ILE A 30 -8.44 -7.74 9.32
N LEU A 31 -7.80 -6.83 8.58
CA LEU A 31 -8.42 -6.05 7.52
C LEU A 31 -9.10 -6.92 6.45
N THR A 32 -8.42 -7.98 6.00
CA THR A 32 -8.89 -8.85 4.92
C THR A 32 -10.16 -9.61 5.22
N SER A 33 -10.54 -9.75 6.50
CA SER A 33 -11.83 -10.33 6.90
C SER A 33 -13.02 -9.39 6.65
N TYR A 34 -12.76 -8.11 6.41
CA TYR A 34 -13.79 -7.07 6.26
C TYR A 34 -13.80 -6.41 4.90
N THR A 35 -12.63 -6.19 4.32
CA THR A 35 -12.50 -5.49 3.04
C THR A 35 -11.23 -5.92 2.29
N PRO A 36 -11.27 -5.99 0.95
CA PRO A 36 -10.06 -6.10 0.17
C PRO A 36 -9.26 -4.79 0.23
N TYR A 37 -7.97 -4.88 -0.11
CA TYR A 37 -7.04 -3.76 -0.06
C TYR A 37 -6.05 -3.77 -1.23
N VAL A 38 -5.34 -2.67 -1.38
CA VAL A 38 -4.10 -2.58 -2.16
C VAL A 38 -3.09 -1.72 -1.42
N ILE A 39 -1.86 -2.21 -1.32
CA ILE A 39 -0.71 -1.45 -0.80
C ILE A 39 -0.17 -0.56 -1.91
N VAL A 40 0.11 0.68 -1.56
CA VAL A 40 0.69 1.66 -2.48
C VAL A 40 1.89 2.38 -1.84
N SER A 41 2.54 3.26 -2.58
CA SER A 41 3.55 4.19 -2.05
C SER A 41 4.87 3.54 -1.57
N GLY A 42 5.45 4.07 -0.49
CA GLY A 42 6.82 3.80 -0.06
C GLY A 42 7.11 2.37 0.37
N TYR A 43 6.14 1.71 0.98
CA TYR A 43 6.31 0.34 1.46
C TYR A 43 6.48 -0.68 0.33
N VAL A 44 5.96 -0.38 -0.88
CA VAL A 44 6.19 -1.23 -2.06
C VAL A 44 7.69 -1.36 -2.35
N ALA A 45 8.46 -0.26 -2.34
CA ALA A 45 9.91 -0.33 -2.54
C ALA A 45 10.62 -1.16 -1.45
N ILE A 46 10.14 -1.07 -0.20
CA ILE A 46 10.67 -1.88 0.93
C ILE A 46 10.37 -3.36 0.73
N LEU A 47 9.17 -3.71 0.25
CA LEU A 47 8.82 -5.09 -0.10
C LEU A 47 9.79 -5.67 -1.14
N PHE A 48 10.20 -4.88 -2.12
CA PHE A 48 11.20 -5.26 -3.12
C PHE A 48 12.65 -5.23 -2.60
N GLY A 49 12.87 -4.93 -1.32
CA GLY A 49 14.19 -5.02 -0.66
C GLY A 49 14.96 -3.71 -0.57
N ARG A 50 14.36 -2.57 -0.95
CA ARG A 50 15.01 -1.28 -0.76
C ARG A 50 15.22 -1.01 0.74
N THR A 51 16.46 -0.69 1.11
CA THR A 51 16.80 -0.29 2.48
C THR A 51 16.45 1.17 2.70
N ARG A 52 15.31 1.41 3.32
CA ARG A 52 14.87 2.74 3.77
C ARG A 52 13.96 2.62 4.98
N SER A 53 13.90 3.68 5.77
CA SER A 53 12.88 3.79 6.82
C SER A 53 11.56 4.30 6.25
N THR A 54 10.46 3.86 6.85
CA THR A 54 9.14 4.47 6.70
C THR A 54 8.44 4.45 8.06
N GLU A 55 7.63 5.45 8.31
CA GLU A 55 6.80 5.54 9.52
C GLU A 55 5.41 4.98 9.26
N ASP A 56 4.99 5.01 8.00
CA ASP A 56 3.66 4.63 7.54
C ASP A 56 3.68 3.63 6.38
N VAL A 57 2.59 2.91 6.26
CA VAL A 57 2.28 2.01 5.14
C VAL A 57 0.92 2.39 4.58
N ASP A 58 0.88 2.84 3.33
CA ASP A 58 -0.33 3.32 2.68
C ASP A 58 -1.18 2.18 2.12
N LEU A 59 -2.45 2.13 2.51
CA LEU A 59 -3.45 1.20 2.02
C LEU A 59 -4.65 1.94 1.40
N LEU A 60 -5.07 1.48 0.23
CA LEU A 60 -6.35 1.87 -0.36
C LEU A 60 -7.36 0.75 -0.18
N ILE A 61 -8.56 1.11 0.26
CA ILE A 61 -9.71 0.20 0.42
C ILE A 61 -10.93 0.74 -0.33
N PRO A 62 -11.83 -0.12 -0.82
CA PRO A 62 -13.10 0.34 -1.39
C PRO A 62 -13.91 1.14 -0.39
N VAL A 63 -14.69 2.11 -0.90
CA VAL A 63 -15.68 2.81 -0.07
C VAL A 63 -16.70 1.79 0.44
N CYS A 64 -16.97 1.81 1.73
CA CYS A 64 -18.00 1.00 2.38
C CYS A 64 -18.99 1.88 3.12
N ASP A 65 -20.10 1.32 3.57
CA ASP A 65 -21.03 2.01 4.45
C ASP A 65 -20.47 2.17 5.88
N VAL A 66 -21.03 3.10 6.64
CA VAL A 66 -20.59 3.39 8.00
C VAL A 66 -20.69 2.19 8.94
N SER A 67 -21.70 1.34 8.77
CA SER A 67 -21.91 0.19 9.65
C SER A 67 -20.80 -0.85 9.44
N SER A 68 -20.44 -1.13 8.18
CA SER A 68 -19.33 -2.00 7.82
C SER A 68 -18.00 -1.48 8.34
N PHE A 69 -17.77 -0.17 8.25
CA PHE A 69 -16.57 0.44 8.79
C PHE A 69 -16.49 0.35 10.31
N LEU A 70 -17.61 0.56 11.02
CA LEU A 70 -17.64 0.45 12.49
C LEU A 70 -17.29 -0.97 12.97
N LEU A 71 -17.72 -2.00 12.27
CA LEU A 71 -17.33 -3.38 12.60
C LEU A 71 -15.82 -3.59 12.47
N LEU A 72 -15.21 -3.05 11.42
CA LEU A 72 -13.77 -3.09 11.23
C LEU A 72 -13.04 -2.29 12.33
N HIS A 73 -13.51 -1.08 12.63
CA HIS A 73 -12.98 -0.23 13.69
C HIS A 73 -12.97 -0.97 15.03
N ASP A 74 -14.13 -1.49 15.46
CA ASP A 74 -14.27 -2.19 16.74
C ASP A 74 -13.34 -3.39 16.82
N ARG A 75 -13.18 -4.11 15.70
CA ARG A 75 -12.27 -5.25 15.63
C ARG A 75 -10.81 -4.84 15.82
N PHE A 76 -10.37 -3.72 15.25
CA PHE A 76 -9.02 -3.22 15.49
C PHE A 76 -8.81 -2.84 16.96
N ILE A 77 -9.76 -2.13 17.57
CA ILE A 77 -9.70 -1.75 19.00
C ILE A 77 -9.62 -3.00 19.88
N GLU A 78 -10.44 -4.02 19.64
CA GLU A 78 -10.43 -5.31 20.37
C GLU A 78 -9.07 -6.03 20.28
N GLN A 79 -8.37 -5.87 19.17
CA GLN A 79 -7.06 -6.49 18.95
C GLN A 79 -5.88 -5.64 19.44
N GLY A 80 -6.15 -4.55 20.18
CA GLY A 80 -5.13 -3.73 20.81
C GLY A 80 -4.47 -2.71 19.87
N TYR A 81 -5.21 -2.25 18.86
CA TYR A 81 -4.79 -1.15 17.99
C TYR A 81 -5.55 0.12 18.35
N GLU A 82 -5.01 1.27 17.93
CA GLU A 82 -5.62 2.57 18.11
C GLU A 82 -5.49 3.44 16.86
N PHE A 83 -6.42 4.35 16.69
CA PHE A 83 -6.41 5.31 15.60
C PHE A 83 -5.86 6.65 16.08
N LEU A 84 -4.95 7.24 15.30
CA LEU A 84 -4.26 8.49 15.67
C LEU A 84 -5.05 9.75 15.32
N ASN A 85 -6.09 9.65 14.48
CA ASN A 85 -6.82 10.83 13.97
C ASN A 85 -8.06 11.20 14.80
N ALA A 86 -8.75 10.22 15.37
CA ALA A 86 -9.92 10.40 16.20
C ALA A 86 -10.15 9.14 17.06
N GLU A 87 -10.83 9.32 18.20
CA GLU A 87 -11.11 8.21 19.14
C GLU A 87 -12.35 7.39 18.73
N ASP A 88 -13.31 8.02 18.05
CA ASP A 88 -14.57 7.38 17.69
C ASP A 88 -14.63 6.98 16.21
N GLY A 89 -15.25 5.83 15.95
CA GLY A 89 -15.33 5.27 14.60
C GLY A 89 -16.15 6.12 13.61
N ARG A 90 -17.13 6.91 14.07
CA ARG A 90 -17.91 7.81 13.19
C ARG A 90 -17.09 9.00 12.73
N GLY A 91 -16.29 9.58 13.62
CA GLY A 91 -15.34 10.64 13.31
C GLY A 91 -14.31 10.16 12.28
N LEU A 92 -13.74 8.95 12.47
CA LEU A 92 -12.83 8.33 11.52
C LEU A 92 -13.48 8.10 10.15
N TYR A 93 -14.72 7.59 10.13
CA TYR A 93 -15.47 7.42 8.88
C TYR A 93 -15.72 8.76 8.17
N SER A 94 -15.98 9.82 8.91
CA SER A 94 -16.12 11.18 8.35
C SER A 94 -14.81 11.65 7.69
N ILE A 95 -13.66 11.41 8.34
CA ILE A 95 -12.34 11.74 7.80
C ILE A 95 -12.10 10.97 6.49
N LEU A 96 -12.31 9.64 6.46
CA LEU A 96 -12.23 8.84 5.25
C LEU A 96 -13.17 9.35 4.16
N SER A 97 -14.42 9.68 4.54
CA SER A 97 -15.45 10.18 3.63
C SER A 97 -15.13 11.56 3.07
N SER A 98 -14.34 12.38 3.75
CA SER A 98 -13.86 13.67 3.24
C SER A 98 -12.68 13.55 2.26
N GLY A 99 -12.07 12.37 2.14
CA GLY A 99 -10.92 12.09 1.27
C GLY A 99 -9.57 12.10 1.98
N SER A 100 -9.58 12.24 3.30
CA SER A 100 -8.38 12.17 4.11
C SER A 100 -8.10 10.72 4.55
N GLY A 101 -6.83 10.42 4.85
CA GLY A 101 -6.42 9.13 5.42
C GLY A 101 -6.63 9.09 6.92
N ILE A 102 -6.85 7.90 7.43
CA ILE A 102 -6.80 7.60 8.87
C ILE A 102 -5.58 6.74 9.17
N ARG A 103 -4.96 6.95 10.33
CA ARG A 103 -3.76 6.23 10.75
C ARG A 103 -4.05 5.32 11.92
N LEU A 104 -3.58 4.09 11.81
CA LEU A 104 -3.77 3.01 12.75
C LEU A 104 -2.43 2.43 13.18
N CYS A 105 -2.20 2.28 14.49
CA CYS A 105 -0.97 1.73 15.07
C CYS A 105 -1.27 0.76 16.21
N GLU A 106 -0.27 0.05 16.69
CA GLU A 106 -0.39 -0.69 17.95
C GLU A 106 -0.58 0.31 19.11
N LYS A 107 -1.46 -0.04 20.05
CA LYS A 107 -1.77 0.81 21.19
C LYS A 107 -0.52 1.29 21.91
N ASP A 108 -0.54 2.56 22.32
CA ASP A 108 0.56 3.27 22.98
C ASP A 108 1.82 3.43 22.09
N LYS A 109 1.68 3.27 20.76
CA LYS A 109 2.74 3.50 19.76
C LYS A 109 2.27 4.50 18.72
N PHE A 110 3.22 5.17 18.06
CA PHE A 110 2.92 6.11 16.96
C PHE A 110 3.43 5.59 15.62
N ILE A 111 4.49 4.80 15.67
CA ILE A 111 5.18 4.20 14.54
C ILE A 111 5.57 2.75 14.86
N PRO A 112 5.58 1.85 13.84
CA PRO A 112 5.00 2.09 12.53
C PRO A 112 3.47 2.22 12.58
N ASN A 113 2.88 2.89 11.58
CA ASN A 113 1.43 2.97 11.44
C ASN A 113 0.98 2.57 10.01
N ILE A 114 -0.31 2.24 9.87
CA ILE A 114 -0.97 2.04 8.58
C ILE A 114 -1.82 3.26 8.29
N GLU A 115 -1.62 3.92 7.14
CA GLU A 115 -2.52 4.94 6.65
C GLU A 115 -3.54 4.30 5.71
N ILE A 116 -4.82 4.33 6.09
CA ILE A 116 -5.92 3.79 5.30
C ILE A 116 -6.66 4.94 4.62
N LYS A 117 -6.91 4.81 3.32
CA LYS A 117 -7.69 5.75 2.50
C LYS A 117 -8.76 5.02 1.71
N PHE A 118 -9.89 5.67 1.50
CA PHE A 118 -10.87 5.20 0.53
C PHE A 118 -10.39 5.46 -0.90
N ILE A 119 -10.68 4.54 -1.81
CA ILE A 119 -10.49 4.71 -3.25
C ILE A 119 -11.40 5.83 -3.74
N ARG A 120 -10.85 6.89 -4.37
CA ARG A 120 -11.62 8.06 -4.76
C ARG A 120 -11.41 8.57 -6.17
N ASN A 121 -10.22 8.41 -6.69
CA ASN A 121 -9.85 8.90 -8.01
C ASN A 121 -9.57 7.74 -8.96
N GLU A 122 -9.37 8.05 -10.23
CA GLU A 122 -9.13 7.04 -11.27
C GLU A 122 -7.82 6.27 -11.05
N SER A 123 -6.77 6.93 -10.53
CA SER A 123 -5.49 6.29 -10.25
C SER A 123 -5.60 5.29 -9.10
N ASP A 124 -6.35 5.64 -8.03
CA ASP A 124 -6.63 4.73 -6.92
C ASP A 124 -7.44 3.52 -7.41
N ALA A 125 -8.50 3.78 -8.19
CA ALA A 125 -9.37 2.74 -8.74
C ALA A 125 -8.60 1.82 -9.69
N TYR A 126 -7.70 2.36 -10.51
CA TYR A 126 -6.83 1.59 -11.38
C TYR A 126 -5.88 0.71 -10.56
N SER A 127 -5.21 1.28 -9.56
CA SER A 127 -4.28 0.57 -8.68
C SER A 127 -4.97 -0.60 -7.97
N PHE A 128 -6.20 -0.40 -7.50
CA PHE A 128 -6.97 -1.44 -6.85
C PHE A 128 -7.45 -2.53 -7.82
N LYS A 129 -8.01 -2.14 -8.96
CA LYS A 129 -8.56 -3.08 -9.97
C LYS A 129 -7.48 -3.96 -10.57
N ASN A 130 -6.32 -3.39 -10.85
CA ASN A 130 -5.21 -4.06 -11.51
C ASN A 130 -4.10 -4.47 -10.54
N ARG A 131 -4.40 -4.55 -9.23
CA ARG A 131 -3.43 -4.96 -8.22
C ARG A 131 -2.85 -6.33 -8.53
N ILE A 132 -1.57 -6.47 -8.26
CA ILE A 132 -0.82 -7.70 -8.45
C ILE A 132 -0.53 -8.36 -7.11
N SER A 133 -0.43 -9.68 -7.08
CA SER A 133 -0.01 -10.39 -5.88
C SER A 133 1.51 -10.47 -5.81
N LEU A 134 2.06 -10.01 -4.69
CA LEU A 134 3.47 -10.14 -4.35
C LEU A 134 3.61 -11.21 -3.28
N MET A 135 4.17 -12.36 -3.65
CA MET A 135 4.29 -13.52 -2.79
C MET A 135 5.69 -13.60 -2.18
N THR A 136 5.77 -13.79 -0.89
CA THR A 136 6.97 -14.25 -0.20
C THR A 136 6.80 -15.74 0.17
N ASN A 137 7.80 -16.35 0.82
CA ASN A 137 7.66 -17.75 1.27
C ASN A 137 6.47 -17.96 2.19
N ASP A 138 6.09 -16.93 2.98
CA ASP A 138 5.15 -17.08 4.09
C ASP A 138 3.88 -16.24 3.93
N ARG A 139 3.87 -15.25 3.02
CA ARG A 139 2.79 -14.26 2.91
C ARG A 139 2.58 -13.78 1.48
N THR A 140 1.35 -13.35 1.21
CA THR A 140 0.97 -12.66 -0.03
C THR A 140 0.50 -11.26 0.29
N PHE A 141 1.03 -10.29 -0.44
CA PHE A 141 0.64 -8.88 -0.38
C PHE A 141 -0.02 -8.48 -1.70
N TRP A 142 -1.10 -7.72 -1.64
CA TRP A 142 -1.70 -7.11 -2.82
C TRP A 142 -1.14 -5.70 -2.96
N ILE A 143 -0.38 -5.46 -4.03
CA ILE A 143 0.26 -4.17 -4.31
C ILE A 143 -0.28 -3.57 -5.61
N GLY A 144 -0.24 -2.24 -5.73
CA GLY A 144 -0.57 -1.56 -6.99
C GLY A 144 0.38 -1.97 -8.13
N PRO A 145 -0.06 -1.88 -9.39
CA PRO A 145 0.78 -2.17 -10.55
C PRO A 145 2.07 -1.34 -10.51
N LEU A 146 3.18 -1.94 -10.88
CA LEU A 146 4.50 -1.31 -10.73
C LEU A 146 4.65 -0.08 -11.61
N GLU A 147 4.13 -0.12 -12.83
CA GLU A 147 4.13 0.99 -13.79
C GLU A 147 3.43 2.22 -13.21
N MET A 148 2.25 2.03 -12.61
CA MET A 148 1.50 3.10 -11.95
C MET A 148 2.26 3.64 -10.73
N GLN A 149 2.87 2.77 -9.91
CA GLN A 149 3.66 3.14 -8.74
C GLN A 149 4.89 3.99 -9.15
N ILE A 150 5.60 3.57 -10.18
CA ILE A 150 6.79 4.26 -10.69
C ILE A 150 6.41 5.65 -11.22
N ALA A 151 5.42 5.71 -12.12
CA ALA A 151 4.97 6.96 -12.71
C ALA A 151 4.47 7.96 -11.66
N TYR A 152 3.67 7.48 -10.68
CA TYR A 152 3.16 8.32 -9.60
C TYR A 152 4.28 8.86 -8.71
N LYS A 153 5.32 8.06 -8.42
CA LYS A 153 6.48 8.50 -7.65
C LYS A 153 7.31 9.56 -8.37
N PHE A 154 7.50 9.42 -9.67
CA PHE A 154 8.13 10.47 -10.47
C PHE A 154 7.31 11.76 -10.47
N TRP A 155 5.97 11.65 -10.50
CA TRP A 155 5.09 12.81 -10.40
C TRP A 155 5.17 13.50 -9.03
N LEU A 156 5.26 12.76 -7.92
CA LEU A 156 5.46 13.31 -6.58
C LEU A 156 6.79 14.10 -6.47
N GLY A 157 7.84 13.65 -7.14
CA GLY A 157 9.06 14.39 -7.40
C GLY A 157 9.96 14.65 -6.19
N SER A 158 9.63 14.16 -4.98
CA SER A 158 10.57 14.29 -3.86
C SER A 158 11.79 13.40 -4.07
N GLY A 159 12.94 13.75 -3.49
CA GLY A 159 14.17 12.96 -3.66
C GLY A 159 13.98 11.48 -3.32
N LYS A 160 13.29 11.18 -2.21
CA LYS A 160 13.00 9.79 -1.82
C LYS A 160 12.05 9.07 -2.78
N ASP A 161 11.10 9.80 -3.38
CA ASP A 161 10.14 9.20 -4.32
C ASP A 161 10.82 8.89 -5.66
N ILE A 162 11.67 9.79 -6.15
CA ILE A 162 12.49 9.57 -7.35
C ILE A 162 13.40 8.35 -7.15
N GLU A 163 14.08 8.25 -6.01
CA GLU A 163 14.92 7.10 -5.70
C GLU A 163 14.12 5.80 -5.57
N ASP A 164 12.91 5.83 -4.99
CA ASP A 164 12.01 4.68 -4.95
C ASP A 164 11.58 4.26 -6.35
N ALA A 165 11.23 5.23 -7.22
CA ALA A 165 10.81 4.97 -8.60
C ALA A 165 11.94 4.28 -9.39
N ILE A 166 13.14 4.84 -9.34
CA ILE A 166 14.33 4.28 -10.01
C ILE A 166 14.59 2.86 -9.49
N TYR A 167 14.58 2.67 -8.18
CA TYR A 167 14.85 1.36 -7.58
C TYR A 167 13.82 0.31 -8.01
N ILE A 168 12.51 0.64 -7.96
CA ILE A 168 11.46 -0.28 -8.38
C ILE A 168 11.61 -0.60 -9.86
N HIS A 169 11.86 0.40 -10.72
CA HIS A 169 12.07 0.21 -12.16
C HIS A 169 13.26 -0.73 -12.44
N GLU A 170 14.40 -0.49 -11.79
CA GLU A 170 15.61 -1.30 -12.01
C GLU A 170 15.41 -2.77 -11.60
N ILE A 171 14.80 -3.01 -10.41
CA ILE A 171 14.66 -4.37 -9.89
C ILE A 171 13.55 -5.16 -10.58
N SER A 172 12.60 -4.48 -11.19
CA SER A 172 11.45 -5.10 -11.88
C SER A 172 11.50 -4.96 -13.40
N ARG A 173 12.62 -4.55 -13.97
CA ARG A 173 12.81 -4.24 -15.39
C ARG A 173 12.31 -5.34 -16.34
N ASP A 174 12.50 -6.60 -15.97
CA ASP A 174 12.10 -7.74 -16.80
C ASP A 174 10.58 -8.02 -16.75
N PHE A 175 9.83 -7.31 -15.90
CA PHE A 175 8.40 -7.53 -15.61
C PHE A 175 7.54 -6.31 -15.89
N ILE A 176 8.15 -5.18 -16.24
CA ILE A 176 7.46 -3.91 -16.52
C ILE A 176 7.08 -3.82 -17.99
N ASP A 177 5.86 -3.38 -18.23
CA ASP A 177 5.43 -2.90 -19.55
C ASP A 177 5.88 -1.45 -19.72
N GLU A 178 6.97 -1.26 -20.46
CA GLU A 178 7.58 0.06 -20.69
C GLU A 178 6.66 1.02 -21.47
N ASP A 179 5.78 0.50 -22.33
CA ASP A 179 4.83 1.34 -23.06
C ASP A 179 3.72 1.84 -22.12
N LEU A 180 3.22 0.96 -21.27
CA LEU A 180 2.25 1.33 -20.22
C LEU A 180 2.87 2.31 -19.21
N LEU A 181 4.13 2.13 -18.82
CA LEU A 181 4.83 3.07 -17.94
C LEU A 181 4.91 4.46 -18.57
N ARG A 182 5.28 4.56 -19.87
CA ARG A 182 5.33 5.84 -20.59
C ARG A 182 3.95 6.49 -20.70
N GLU A 183 2.89 5.69 -20.89
CA GLU A 183 1.52 6.17 -20.92
C GLU A 183 1.14 6.82 -19.57
N PHE A 184 1.42 6.17 -18.44
CA PHE A 184 1.18 6.75 -17.12
C PHE A 184 2.03 7.99 -16.85
N CYS A 185 3.31 7.97 -17.18
CA CYS A 185 4.17 9.14 -17.04
C CYS A 185 3.62 10.33 -17.83
N SER A 186 3.22 10.10 -19.08
CA SER A 186 2.60 11.13 -19.92
C SER A 186 1.30 11.67 -19.31
N SER A 187 0.44 10.80 -18.77
CA SER A 187 -0.81 11.19 -18.13
C SER A 187 -0.62 12.05 -16.88
N PHE A 188 0.48 11.85 -16.17
CA PHE A 188 0.88 12.68 -15.02
C PHE A 188 1.71 13.93 -15.42
N GLY A 189 2.02 14.11 -16.70
CA GLY A 189 2.88 15.21 -17.17
C GLY A 189 4.36 15.03 -16.80
N VAL A 190 4.78 13.80 -16.55
CA VAL A 190 6.18 13.43 -16.28
C VAL A 190 6.85 13.06 -17.60
N HIS A 191 8.02 13.65 -17.85
CA HIS A 191 8.88 13.34 -18.99
C HIS A 191 10.07 12.50 -18.49
N LEU A 192 10.11 11.22 -18.92
CA LEU A 192 11.22 10.30 -18.66
C LEU A 192 12.37 10.55 -19.65
#